data_6c2b16cfdb181220526070ca41e0a133
#
_entry.id   6c2b16cfdb181220526070ca41e0a133
#
_cell.length_a   1.000
_cell.length_b   1.000
_cell.length_c   1.000
_cell.angle_alpha   90.00
_cell.angle_beta   90.00
_cell.angle_gamma   90.00
#
_symmetry.space_group_name_H-M   'P 1'
#
loop_
_entity.id
_entity.type
_entity.pdbx_description
1 polymer ?
#
loop_
_entity_poly.entity_id
_entity_poly.type
_entity_poly.pdbx_seq_one_letter_code
_entity_poly.pdbx_strand_id
1 'polypeptide(L)'
;RGNEWVVAECLIGFLTKHAETSHINLQLVRQLTPDAASGRLDQVILRTLQFLAGDGIALLDTKFEIIDAEDHPHGLDRQEVREALSLKVNPLTGESDPEVARKINMYFAPLPEAMSQLAEARG
;
A
#
# COMPACT_ATOMS: atom_id res chain seq x y z
N ARG A 1 24.39 0.87 -2.28
CA ARG A 1 22.97 1.13 -2.50
C ARG A 1 22.40 0.05 -3.36
N GLY A 2 21.27 -0.45 -3.00
CA GLY A 2 20.62 -1.49 -3.72
C GLY A 2 19.45 -0.99 -4.53
N ASN A 3 18.69 -1.95 -5.06
CA ASN A 3 17.49 -1.65 -5.82
C ASN A 3 16.42 -0.96 -4.96
N GLU A 4 16.45 -1.17 -3.65
CA GLU A 4 15.54 -0.50 -2.71
C GLU A 4 15.68 1.01 -2.80
N TRP A 5 16.91 1.50 -2.94
CA TRP A 5 17.14 2.93 -3.07
C TRP A 5 16.51 3.49 -4.34
N VAL A 6 16.63 2.76 -5.45
CA VAL A 6 16.06 3.17 -6.73
C VAL A 6 14.52 3.23 -6.61
N VAL A 7 13.92 2.20 -6.02
CA VAL A 7 12.47 2.14 -5.82
C VAL A 7 12.00 3.32 -4.96
N ALA A 8 12.68 3.57 -3.85
CA ALA A 8 12.32 4.66 -2.94
C ALA A 8 12.41 6.02 -3.63
N GLU A 9 13.48 6.27 -4.40
CA GLU A 9 13.66 7.52 -5.13
C GLU A 9 12.54 7.74 -6.16
N CYS A 10 12.20 6.70 -6.91
CA CYS A 10 11.15 6.79 -7.90
C CYS A 10 9.79 7.09 -7.26
N LEU A 11 9.48 6.40 -6.16
CA LEU A 11 8.20 6.59 -5.48
C LEU A 11 8.11 7.96 -4.83
N ILE A 12 9.15 8.38 -4.11
CA ILE A 12 9.18 9.68 -3.44
C ILE A 12 9.07 10.81 -4.47
N GLY A 13 9.81 10.69 -5.58
CA GLY A 13 9.73 11.67 -6.66
C GLY A 13 8.33 11.78 -7.24
N PHE A 14 7.66 10.64 -7.43
CA PHE A 14 6.29 10.62 -7.93
C PHE A 14 5.34 11.30 -6.94
N LEU A 15 5.44 10.97 -5.65
CA LEU A 15 4.54 11.49 -4.62
C LEU A 15 4.70 13.00 -4.41
N THR A 16 5.90 13.54 -4.59
CA THR A 16 6.09 14.99 -4.48
C THR A 16 5.37 15.73 -5.60
N LYS A 17 5.19 15.11 -6.75
CA LYS A 17 4.48 15.71 -7.88
C LYS A 17 3.00 15.38 -7.90
N HIS A 18 2.61 14.30 -7.23
CA HIS A 18 1.24 13.79 -7.25
C HIS A 18 0.77 13.53 -5.81
N ALA A 19 0.69 14.61 -5.02
CA ALA A 19 0.36 14.52 -3.59
C ALA A 19 -1.06 14.00 -3.33
N GLU A 20 -1.93 14.04 -4.34
CA GLU A 20 -3.31 13.56 -4.23
C GLU A 20 -3.41 12.02 -4.31
N THR A 21 -2.33 11.35 -4.64
CA THR A 21 -2.32 9.89 -4.75
C THR A 21 -2.66 9.26 -3.40
N SER A 22 -3.67 8.40 -3.37
CA SER A 22 -4.15 7.79 -2.13
C SER A 22 -3.99 6.27 -2.09
N HIS A 23 -3.74 5.63 -3.24
CA HIS A 23 -3.60 4.18 -3.33
C HIS A 23 -2.27 3.84 -3.99
N ILE A 24 -1.34 3.35 -3.20
CA ILE A 24 -0.03 2.92 -3.68
C ILE A 24 0.03 1.41 -3.54
N ASN A 25 0.15 0.71 -4.65
CA ASN A 25 0.24 -0.74 -4.66
C ASN A 25 1.44 -1.19 -5.49
N LEU A 26 1.65 -2.50 -5.55
CA LEU A 26 2.76 -3.08 -6.30
C LEU A 26 2.74 -2.67 -7.77
N GLN A 27 1.55 -2.65 -8.37
CA GLN A 27 1.39 -2.31 -9.79
C GLN A 27 1.86 -0.89 -10.09
N LEU A 28 1.46 0.06 -9.24
CA LEU A 28 1.89 1.45 -9.43
C LEU A 28 3.41 1.57 -9.35
N VAL A 29 4.02 0.94 -8.34
CA VAL A 29 5.47 1.05 -8.16
C VAL A 29 6.23 0.36 -9.29
N ARG A 30 5.69 -0.74 -9.84
CA ARG A 30 6.28 -1.35 -11.03
C ARG A 30 6.33 -0.36 -12.19
N GLN A 31 5.26 0.41 -12.38
CA GLN A 31 5.19 1.39 -13.47
C GLN A 31 6.18 2.54 -13.27
N LEU A 32 6.47 2.89 -12.02
CA LEU A 32 7.37 3.98 -11.70
C LEU A 32 8.84 3.59 -11.70
N THR A 33 9.13 2.30 -11.58
CA THR A 33 10.50 1.82 -11.40
C THR A 33 11.05 1.23 -12.70
N PRO A 34 12.22 1.70 -13.17
CA PRO A 34 12.83 1.11 -14.37
C PRO A 34 13.08 -0.38 -14.20
N ASP A 35 12.84 -1.14 -15.25
CA ASP A 35 13.08 -2.59 -15.32
C ASP A 35 12.24 -3.43 -14.36
N ALA A 36 11.17 -2.88 -13.81
CA ALA A 36 10.33 -3.59 -12.84
C ALA A 36 9.06 -4.20 -13.44
N ALA A 37 8.77 -3.91 -14.70
CA ALA A 37 7.50 -4.34 -15.32
C ALA A 37 7.31 -5.86 -15.37
N SER A 38 8.40 -6.62 -15.43
CA SER A 38 8.35 -8.09 -15.48
C SER A 38 8.04 -8.74 -14.14
N GLY A 39 8.04 -7.99 -13.05
CA GLY A 39 7.91 -8.52 -11.70
C GLY A 39 9.22 -8.93 -11.06
N ARG A 40 10.32 -8.73 -11.73
CA ARG A 40 11.65 -9.11 -11.26
C ARG A 40 12.03 -8.43 -9.94
N LEU A 41 11.55 -7.22 -9.73
CA LEU A 41 11.88 -6.44 -8.54
C LEU A 41 10.78 -6.43 -7.48
N ASP A 42 9.78 -7.33 -7.58
CA ASP A 42 8.63 -7.32 -6.67
C ASP A 42 9.02 -7.42 -5.19
N GLN A 43 9.96 -8.32 -4.86
CA GLN A 43 10.41 -8.46 -3.47
C GLN A 43 11.08 -7.19 -2.97
N VAL A 44 11.86 -6.56 -3.82
CA VAL A 44 12.52 -5.28 -3.49
C VAL A 44 11.48 -4.20 -3.25
N ILE A 45 10.46 -4.14 -4.12
CA ILE A 45 9.39 -3.14 -4.01
C ILE A 45 8.63 -3.33 -2.71
N LEU A 46 8.24 -4.56 -2.38
CA LEU A 46 7.47 -4.84 -1.16
C LEU A 46 8.26 -4.48 0.08
N ARG A 47 9.54 -4.82 0.13
CA ARG A 47 10.40 -4.46 1.26
C ARG A 47 10.54 -2.95 1.40
N THR A 48 10.66 -2.25 0.28
CA THR A 48 10.77 -0.80 0.28
C THR A 48 9.48 -0.17 0.83
N LEU A 49 8.32 -0.64 0.37
CA LEU A 49 7.05 -0.14 0.85
C LEU A 49 6.87 -0.37 2.35
N GLN A 50 7.25 -1.55 2.85
CA GLN A 50 7.18 -1.86 4.27
C GLN A 50 8.11 -0.97 5.08
N PHE A 51 9.30 -0.70 4.58
CA PHE A 51 10.25 0.20 5.24
C PHE A 51 9.66 1.62 5.34
N LEU A 52 9.08 2.11 4.26
CA LEU A 52 8.47 3.45 4.23
C LEU A 52 7.17 3.51 5.04
N ALA A 53 6.56 2.37 5.32
CA ALA A 53 5.31 2.30 6.09
C ALA A 53 5.54 2.17 7.60
N GLY A 54 6.77 2.28 8.07
CA GLY A 54 7.00 2.32 9.50
C GLY A 54 8.27 1.69 10.03
N ASP A 55 8.89 0.76 9.28
CA ASP A 55 10.09 0.10 9.76
C ASP A 55 11.31 1.02 9.74
N GLY A 56 11.27 2.05 8.92
CA GLY A 56 12.36 3.01 8.83
C GLY A 56 11.85 4.44 8.90
N ILE A 57 11.30 4.93 7.79
CA ILE A 57 10.80 6.30 7.69
C ILE A 57 9.28 6.24 7.51
N ALA A 58 8.52 6.81 8.45
CA ALA A 58 7.06 6.76 8.38
C ALA A 58 6.51 7.75 7.34
N LEU A 59 6.62 7.41 6.06
CA LEU A 59 6.06 8.18 4.95
C LEU A 59 4.72 7.66 4.49
N LEU A 60 4.45 6.37 4.69
CA LEU A 60 3.25 5.71 4.22
C LEU A 60 2.50 5.08 5.39
N ASP A 61 1.21 4.89 5.18
CA ASP A 61 0.34 4.15 6.10
C ASP A 61 -0.16 2.92 5.35
N THR A 62 -0.20 1.77 6.03
CA THR A 62 -0.74 0.54 5.48
C THR A 62 -2.25 0.54 5.66
N LYS A 63 -2.98 0.35 4.57
CA LYS A 63 -4.43 0.36 4.54
C LYS A 63 -4.97 -0.96 4.01
N PHE A 64 -6.20 -1.27 4.36
CA PHE A 64 -6.88 -2.48 3.89
C PHE A 64 -8.26 -2.10 3.40
N GLU A 65 -8.73 -2.83 2.38
CA GLU A 65 -10.09 -2.64 1.87
C GLU A 65 -10.64 -3.96 1.37
N ILE A 66 -11.96 -4.06 1.35
CA ILE A 66 -12.66 -5.18 0.74
C ILE A 66 -13.67 -4.62 -0.24
N ILE A 67 -13.82 -5.29 -1.39
CA ILE A 67 -14.77 -4.87 -2.43
C ILE A 67 -16.08 -5.65 -2.23
N ASP A 68 -17.20 -4.96 -2.18
CA ASP A 68 -18.49 -5.62 -2.01
C ASP A 68 -19.03 -6.18 -3.34
N ALA A 69 -20.22 -6.78 -3.30
CA ALA A 69 -20.81 -7.41 -4.46
C ALA A 69 -21.16 -6.42 -5.57
N GLU A 70 -21.25 -5.14 -5.25
CA GLU A 70 -21.54 -4.07 -6.22
C GLU A 70 -20.30 -3.31 -6.63
N ASP A 71 -19.12 -3.88 -6.38
CA ASP A 71 -17.82 -3.30 -6.72
C ASP A 71 -17.48 -2.01 -5.97
N HIS A 72 -18.06 -1.83 -4.77
CA HIS A 72 -17.73 -0.68 -3.93
C HIS A 72 -16.65 -1.07 -2.91
N PRO A 73 -15.58 -0.28 -2.77
CA PRO A 73 -14.56 -0.54 -1.77
C PRO A 73 -15.00 -0.09 -0.38
N HIS A 74 -14.65 -0.88 0.63
CA HIS A 74 -14.91 -0.57 2.03
C HIS A 74 -13.61 -0.68 2.81
N GLY A 75 -13.22 0.39 3.48
CA GLY A 75 -12.01 0.39 4.30
C GLY A 75 -12.16 -0.51 5.52
N LEU A 76 -11.09 -1.21 5.87
CA LEU A 76 -11.04 -2.08 7.05
C LEU A 76 -9.87 -1.65 7.92
N ASP A 77 -10.05 -1.67 9.24
CA ASP A 77 -8.93 -1.47 10.13
C ASP A 77 -8.23 -2.81 10.39
N ARG A 78 -7.09 -2.76 11.08
CA ARG A 78 -6.28 -3.97 11.32
C ARG A 78 -7.04 -4.99 12.16
N GLN A 79 -7.87 -4.55 13.09
CA GLN A 79 -8.65 -5.44 13.93
C GLN A 79 -9.70 -6.18 13.11
N GLU A 80 -10.40 -5.46 12.23
CA GLU A 80 -11.39 -6.05 11.33
C GLU A 80 -10.75 -7.09 10.42
N VAL A 81 -9.54 -6.79 9.90
CA VAL A 81 -8.82 -7.74 9.04
C VAL A 81 -8.44 -9.00 9.83
N ARG A 82 -7.90 -8.83 11.04
CA ARG A 82 -7.53 -9.98 11.88
C ARG A 82 -8.72 -10.87 12.17
N GLU A 83 -9.84 -10.29 12.54
CA GLU A 83 -11.06 -11.05 12.84
C GLU A 83 -11.57 -11.79 11.61
N ALA A 84 -11.62 -11.10 10.48
CA ALA A 84 -12.07 -11.70 9.23
C ALA A 84 -11.21 -12.90 8.84
N LEU A 85 -9.89 -12.75 8.92
CA LEU A 85 -8.97 -13.83 8.55
C LEU A 85 -9.00 -14.98 9.55
N SER A 86 -9.10 -14.68 10.83
CA SER A 86 -9.11 -15.67 11.89
C SER A 86 -10.39 -16.51 11.88
N LEU A 87 -11.53 -15.85 11.73
CA LEU A 87 -12.84 -16.50 11.78
C LEU A 87 -13.32 -16.95 10.40
N LYS A 88 -12.65 -16.55 9.34
CA LYS A 88 -13.02 -16.82 7.95
C LYS A 88 -14.46 -16.37 7.68
N VAL A 89 -14.73 -15.13 8.06
CA VAL A 89 -16.02 -14.49 7.83
C VAL A 89 -15.83 -13.22 7.01
N ASN A 90 -16.84 -12.91 6.20
CA ASN A 90 -16.86 -11.66 5.44
C ASN A 90 -17.17 -10.52 6.41
N PRO A 91 -16.30 -9.52 6.57
CA PRO A 91 -16.53 -8.44 7.53
C PRO A 91 -17.70 -7.53 7.20
N LEU A 92 -18.18 -7.55 5.96
CA LEU A 92 -19.34 -6.74 5.55
C LEU A 92 -20.68 -7.42 5.88
N THR A 93 -20.72 -8.75 5.82
CA THR A 93 -21.97 -9.49 5.98
C THR A 93 -22.01 -10.32 7.25
N GLY A 94 -20.86 -10.64 7.83
CA GLY A 94 -20.77 -11.54 8.98
C GLY A 94 -20.93 -13.01 8.63
N GLU A 95 -21.09 -13.33 7.34
CA GLU A 95 -21.27 -14.70 6.90
C GLU A 95 -19.95 -15.42 6.74
N SER A 96 -19.97 -16.75 6.89
CA SER A 96 -18.80 -17.58 6.67
C SER A 96 -18.27 -17.40 5.25
N ASP A 97 -16.98 -17.18 5.11
CA ASP A 97 -16.34 -16.96 3.82
C ASP A 97 -14.91 -17.49 3.84
N PRO A 98 -14.71 -18.76 3.47
CA PRO A 98 -13.36 -19.34 3.48
C PRO A 98 -12.38 -18.66 2.53
N GLU A 99 -12.88 -17.90 1.55
CA GLU A 99 -12.07 -17.19 0.57
C GLU A 99 -11.87 -15.73 0.90
N VAL A 100 -12.20 -15.31 2.12
CA VAL A 100 -12.17 -13.89 2.51
C VAL A 100 -10.78 -13.26 2.33
N ALA A 101 -9.72 -14.04 2.55
CA ALA A 101 -8.35 -13.54 2.39
C ALA A 101 -8.08 -13.01 0.97
N ARG A 102 -8.71 -13.61 -0.03
CA ARG A 102 -8.56 -13.20 -1.43
C ARG A 102 -9.30 -11.90 -1.75
N LYS A 103 -10.28 -11.55 -0.92
CA LYS A 103 -11.12 -10.38 -1.13
C LYS A 103 -10.59 -9.14 -0.45
N ILE A 104 -9.66 -9.31 0.50
CA ILE A 104 -9.06 -8.21 1.23
C ILE A 104 -7.80 -7.76 0.52
N ASN A 105 -7.76 -6.49 0.13
CA ASN A 105 -6.64 -5.89 -0.56
C ASN A 105 -5.86 -4.99 0.39
N MET A 106 -4.54 -5.11 0.36
CA MET A 106 -3.65 -4.22 1.09
C MET A 106 -3.08 -3.19 0.13
N TYR A 107 -3.05 -1.94 0.57
CA TYR A 107 -2.41 -0.89 -0.20
C TYR A 107 -1.76 0.09 0.77
N PHE A 108 -1.03 1.06 0.23
CA PHE A 108 -0.35 2.07 1.03
C PHE A 108 -0.85 3.44 0.64
N ALA A 109 -0.92 4.33 1.61
CA ALA A 109 -1.34 5.71 1.38
C ALA A 109 -0.30 6.65 1.99
N PRO A 110 -0.01 7.79 1.35
CA PRO A 110 0.91 8.75 1.93
C PRO A 110 0.37 9.33 3.23
N LEU A 111 1.25 9.50 4.21
CA LEU A 111 0.89 10.20 5.44
C LEU A 111 0.99 11.71 5.16
N PRO A 112 -0.10 12.48 5.35
CA PRO A 112 -0.11 13.90 4.99
C PRO A 112 0.99 14.71 5.66
N GLU A 113 1.25 14.48 6.94
CA GLU A 113 2.29 15.18 7.67
C GLU A 113 3.67 14.93 7.10
N ALA A 114 3.95 13.66 6.78
CA ALA A 114 5.24 13.29 6.23
C ALA A 114 5.42 13.91 4.83
N MET A 115 4.35 13.95 4.05
CA MET A 115 4.40 14.53 2.71
C MET A 115 4.64 16.04 2.77
N SER A 116 4.04 16.73 3.75
CA SER A 116 4.31 18.16 3.95
C SER A 116 5.76 18.42 4.28
N GLN A 117 6.33 17.63 5.19
CA GLN A 117 7.74 17.76 5.57
C GLN A 117 8.66 17.48 4.40
N LEU A 118 8.32 16.48 3.61
CA LEU A 118 9.11 16.12 2.43
C LEU A 118 9.09 17.23 1.38
N ALA A 119 7.93 17.84 1.15
CA ALA A 119 7.79 18.94 0.22
C ALA A 119 8.63 20.15 0.64
N GLU A 120 8.65 20.46 1.94
CA GLU A 120 9.48 21.54 2.48
C GLU A 120 10.97 21.24 2.27
N ALA A 121 11.37 20.00 2.52
CA ALA A 121 12.76 19.62 2.38
C ALA A 121 13.24 19.65 0.92
N ARG A 122 12.35 19.38 -0.02
CA ARG A 122 12.67 19.33 -1.43
C ARG A 122 12.39 20.66 -2.15
N GLY A 123 11.55 21.45 -1.54
CA GLY A 123 11.10 22.70 -2.10
C GLY A 123 12.14 23.79 -2.03
#